data_370bcac4ddd4e320a97fe0edca76a578
#
_entry.id   370bcac4ddd4e320a97fe0edca76a578
#
_cell.length_a   1.000
_cell.length_b   1.000
_cell.length_c   1.000
_cell.angle_alpha   90.00
_cell.angle_beta   90.00
_cell.angle_gamma   90.00
#
_symmetry.space_group_name_H-M   'P 1'
#
loop_
_entity.id
_entity.type
_entity.pdbx_description
1 polymer ?
#
loop_
_entity_poly.entity_id
_entity_poly.type
_entity_poly.pdbx_seq_one_letter_code
_entity_poly.pdbx_strand_id
1 'polypeptide(L)'
;LSQCHEACRALDDLHDLKGGSLLVGASQTTGTYLMPRMIGLFRQKFPDVAVQLHVHSTRRTGWSVANGQIDLAIIGGELPAELNELLQVVPYASDELALVLPVKHPLARLVELSKDDLYRLGFVSLDAQSTTRKMVDQLLGRSGLDVQRLRIEMELNSFEAIKNAVQAGLGAAFLPVVSIERELTAGTLLRPTVVDLQVRRQLKLITNPSRYCSRAAEAFRRDVLPVFASADSPLRQGRAATVPQEISSEQAGEIDQN
;
A
#
# COMPACT_ATOMS: atom_id res chain seq x y z
N LEU A 1 0.56 -27.76 12.55
CA LEU A 1 -0.58 -27.39 11.68
C LEU A 1 -0.14 -26.65 10.42
N SER A 2 0.81 -25.66 10.46
CA SER A 2 1.25 -24.95 9.26
C SER A 2 2.00 -25.84 8.27
N GLN A 3 2.85 -26.75 8.73
CA GLN A 3 3.57 -27.69 7.87
C GLN A 3 2.64 -28.67 7.14
N CYS A 4 1.57 -29.13 7.78
CA CYS A 4 0.56 -29.96 7.11
C CYS A 4 -0.16 -29.17 6.00
N HIS A 5 -0.48 -27.91 6.23
CA HIS A 5 -1.07 -27.05 5.21
C HIS A 5 -0.12 -26.78 4.04
N GLU A 6 1.16 -26.55 4.31
CA GLU A 6 2.18 -26.41 3.28
C GLU A 6 2.33 -27.67 2.43
N ALA A 7 2.31 -28.86 3.07
CA ALA A 7 2.38 -30.12 2.36
C ALA A 7 1.14 -30.36 1.46
N CYS A 8 -0.06 -30.03 1.93
CA CYS A 8 -1.27 -30.12 1.10
C CYS A 8 -1.17 -29.16 -0.10
N ARG A 9 -0.75 -27.92 0.11
CA ARG A 9 -0.59 -26.93 -0.98
C ARG A 9 0.49 -27.36 -1.98
N ALA A 10 1.59 -27.96 -1.52
CA ALA A 10 2.62 -28.50 -2.40
C ALA A 10 2.09 -29.65 -3.28
N LEU A 11 1.16 -30.49 -2.76
CA LEU A 11 0.49 -31.53 -3.53
C LEU A 11 -0.50 -30.93 -4.55
N ASP A 12 -1.26 -29.92 -4.15
CA ASP A 12 -2.19 -29.22 -5.06
C ASP A 12 -1.45 -28.55 -6.23
N ASP A 13 -0.25 -28.01 -5.99
CA ASP A 13 0.59 -27.39 -7.01
C ASP A 13 1.20 -28.37 -8.04
N LEU A 14 1.11 -29.70 -7.82
CA LEU A 14 1.53 -30.70 -8.82
C LEU A 14 0.58 -30.76 -10.04
N HIS A 15 -0.62 -30.21 -9.96
CA HIS A 15 -1.67 -30.31 -10.98
C HIS A 15 -1.81 -29.06 -11.88
N ASP A 16 -0.74 -28.29 -12.13
CA ASP A 16 -0.74 -27.01 -12.86
C ASP A 16 -1.46 -25.85 -12.15
N LEU A 17 -1.21 -24.60 -12.61
CA LEU A 17 -1.90 -23.38 -12.13
C LEU A 17 -3.43 -23.33 -12.44
N LYS A 18 -4.04 -24.48 -12.82
CA LYS A 18 -5.50 -24.64 -12.98
C LYS A 18 -6.24 -24.83 -11.66
N GLY A 19 -5.60 -24.54 -10.57
CA GLY A 19 -6.09 -24.59 -9.21
C GLY A 19 -5.00 -24.11 -8.29
N GLY A 20 -5.23 -24.13 -6.98
CA GLY A 20 -4.27 -23.68 -5.97
C GLY A 20 -4.67 -22.36 -5.33
N SER A 21 -3.86 -21.93 -4.38
CA SER A 21 -4.16 -20.76 -3.58
C SER A 21 -2.97 -19.81 -3.47
N LEU A 22 -3.26 -18.52 -3.51
CA LEU A 22 -2.32 -17.44 -3.24
C LEU A 22 -2.73 -16.72 -1.95
N LEU A 23 -1.89 -16.78 -0.92
CA LEU A 23 -2.10 -16.11 0.36
C LEU A 23 -1.19 -14.89 0.43
N VAL A 24 -1.75 -13.70 0.23
CA VAL A 24 -0.97 -12.45 0.25
C VAL A 24 -1.29 -11.62 1.48
N GLY A 25 -0.26 -10.98 2.01
CA GLY A 25 -0.37 -10.09 3.16
C GLY A 25 -0.05 -8.65 2.81
N ALA A 26 -0.61 -7.73 3.59
CA ALA A 26 -0.31 -6.32 3.46
C ALA A 26 -0.47 -5.56 4.77
N SER A 27 0.30 -4.47 4.93
CA SER A 27 -0.04 -3.43 5.90
C SER A 27 -1.24 -2.60 5.42
N GLN A 28 -1.86 -1.85 6.32
CA GLN A 28 -3.14 -1.16 6.03
C GLN A 28 -3.15 -0.38 4.70
N THR A 29 -2.19 0.51 4.46
CA THR A 29 -2.16 1.31 3.23
C THR A 29 -2.04 0.43 1.99
N THR A 30 -1.06 -0.49 2.00
CA THR A 30 -0.82 -1.37 0.86
C THR A 30 -1.98 -2.32 0.62
N GLY A 31 -2.62 -2.81 1.69
CA GLY A 31 -3.77 -3.70 1.62
C GLY A 31 -5.04 -3.03 1.11
N THR A 32 -5.25 -1.76 1.47
CA THR A 32 -6.44 -1.04 1.05
C THR A 32 -6.34 -0.51 -0.38
N TYR A 33 -5.17 0.02 -0.79
CA TYR A 33 -5.08 0.78 -2.04
C TYR A 33 -4.27 0.11 -3.13
N LEU A 34 -3.25 -0.69 -2.78
CA LEU A 34 -2.35 -1.31 -3.74
C LEU A 34 -2.74 -2.76 -4.07
N MET A 35 -2.89 -3.61 -3.05
CA MET A 35 -3.11 -5.05 -3.26
C MET A 35 -4.36 -5.39 -4.06
N PRO A 36 -5.51 -4.70 -3.94
CA PRO A 36 -6.67 -5.01 -4.77
C PRO A 36 -6.41 -4.83 -6.27
N ARG A 37 -5.63 -3.81 -6.66
CA ARG A 37 -5.23 -3.58 -8.06
C ARG A 37 -4.32 -4.70 -8.56
N MET A 38 -3.35 -5.10 -7.74
CA MET A 38 -2.42 -6.20 -8.05
C MET A 38 -3.15 -7.53 -8.17
N ILE A 39 -4.05 -7.82 -7.24
CA ILE A 39 -4.88 -9.04 -7.27
C ILE A 39 -5.80 -9.03 -8.50
N GLY A 40 -6.35 -7.88 -8.86
CA GLY A 40 -7.16 -7.74 -10.07
C GLY A 40 -6.38 -8.13 -11.33
N LEU A 41 -5.16 -7.62 -11.49
CA LEU A 41 -4.28 -7.99 -12.59
C LEU A 41 -3.91 -9.49 -12.57
N PHE A 42 -3.60 -10.03 -11.38
CA PHE A 42 -3.29 -11.45 -11.22
C PHE A 42 -4.45 -12.35 -11.64
N ARG A 43 -5.67 -12.05 -11.19
CA ARG A 43 -6.86 -12.85 -11.50
C ARG A 43 -7.28 -12.79 -12.96
N GLN A 44 -6.97 -11.72 -13.68
CA GLN A 44 -7.18 -11.68 -15.14
C GLN A 44 -6.32 -12.74 -15.86
N LYS A 45 -5.10 -12.97 -15.37
CA LYS A 45 -4.17 -13.95 -15.96
C LYS A 45 -4.37 -15.38 -15.41
N PHE A 46 -4.78 -15.49 -14.14
CA PHE A 46 -4.94 -16.76 -13.43
C PHE A 46 -6.31 -16.81 -12.73
N PRO A 47 -7.42 -16.95 -13.50
CA PRO A 47 -8.78 -16.85 -12.96
C PRO A 47 -9.15 -17.98 -11.98
N ASP A 48 -8.55 -19.15 -12.14
CA ASP A 48 -8.84 -20.34 -11.34
C ASP A 48 -8.08 -20.41 -10.01
N VAL A 49 -7.13 -19.48 -9.78
CA VAL A 49 -6.37 -19.44 -8.53
C VAL A 49 -7.19 -18.72 -7.45
N ALA A 50 -7.43 -19.38 -6.32
CA ALA A 50 -8.04 -18.77 -5.15
C ALA A 50 -7.07 -17.77 -4.50
N VAL A 51 -7.51 -16.50 -4.32
CA VAL A 51 -6.67 -15.47 -3.71
C VAL A 51 -7.27 -15.01 -2.39
N GLN A 52 -6.46 -15.01 -1.33
CA GLN A 52 -6.82 -14.44 -0.03
C GLN A 52 -5.87 -13.31 0.33
N LEU A 53 -6.43 -12.16 0.68
CA LEU A 53 -5.68 -10.99 1.14
C LEU A 53 -5.87 -10.81 2.65
N HIS A 54 -4.77 -10.81 3.39
CA HIS A 54 -4.72 -10.57 4.83
C HIS A 54 -4.15 -9.19 5.10
N VAL A 55 -4.97 -8.28 5.65
CA VAL A 55 -4.55 -6.91 5.98
C VAL A 55 -4.44 -6.77 7.49
N HIS A 56 -3.22 -6.51 7.97
CA HIS A 56 -2.91 -6.40 9.39
C HIS A 56 -1.86 -5.29 9.64
N SER A 57 -1.50 -5.08 10.91
CA SER A 57 -0.33 -4.25 11.25
C SER A 57 0.95 -4.90 10.69
N THR A 58 1.99 -4.10 10.40
CA THR A 58 3.28 -4.58 9.90
C THR A 58 3.83 -5.74 10.75
N ARG A 59 3.78 -5.61 12.08
CA ARG A 59 4.23 -6.65 13.01
C ARG A 59 3.48 -7.97 12.80
N ARG A 60 2.14 -7.94 12.78
CA ARG A 60 1.32 -9.14 12.61
C ARG A 60 1.51 -9.76 11.24
N THR A 61 1.57 -8.94 10.19
CA THR A 61 1.84 -9.41 8.82
C THR A 61 3.20 -10.12 8.75
N GLY A 62 4.25 -9.55 9.35
CA GLY A 62 5.56 -10.15 9.41
C GLY A 62 5.55 -11.54 10.07
N TRP A 63 4.91 -11.67 11.22
CA TRP A 63 4.76 -12.97 11.90
C TRP A 63 3.94 -13.98 11.08
N SER A 64 2.91 -13.54 10.37
CA SER A 64 2.12 -14.42 9.50
C SER A 64 2.96 -14.97 8.34
N VAL A 65 3.86 -14.17 7.75
CA VAL A 65 4.80 -14.63 6.73
C VAL A 65 5.84 -15.57 7.34
N ALA A 66 6.42 -15.23 8.51
CA ALA A 66 7.39 -16.07 9.20
C ALA A 66 6.84 -17.44 9.54
N ASN A 67 5.56 -17.52 9.91
CA ASN A 67 4.88 -18.76 10.26
C ASN A 67 4.29 -19.53 9.06
N GLY A 68 4.47 -19.06 7.81
CA GLY A 68 3.95 -19.72 6.61
C GLY A 68 2.42 -19.62 6.45
N GLN A 69 1.77 -18.69 7.16
CA GLN A 69 0.33 -18.42 7.01
C GLN A 69 0.03 -17.54 5.79
N ILE A 70 1.03 -16.85 5.30
CA ILE A 70 0.99 -15.95 4.14
C ILE A 70 2.25 -16.23 3.32
N ASP A 71 2.10 -16.29 1.99
CA ASP A 71 3.21 -16.59 1.05
C ASP A 71 4.20 -15.43 0.94
N LEU A 72 3.65 -14.22 0.78
CA LEU A 72 4.40 -12.97 0.65
C LEU A 72 3.56 -11.80 1.12
N ALA A 73 4.21 -10.70 1.49
CA ALA A 73 3.49 -9.50 1.84
C ALA A 73 4.22 -8.22 1.42
N ILE A 74 3.44 -7.12 1.25
CA ILE A 74 3.96 -5.77 1.05
C ILE A 74 3.62 -4.93 2.28
N ILE A 75 4.65 -4.39 2.91
CA ILE A 75 4.55 -3.60 4.13
C ILE A 75 5.16 -2.21 3.98
N GLY A 76 4.64 -1.24 4.71
CA GLY A 76 5.15 0.14 4.70
C GLY A 76 5.75 0.60 6.03
N GLY A 77 5.74 -0.23 7.06
CA GLY A 77 6.37 0.05 8.36
C GLY A 77 7.62 -0.80 8.60
N GLU A 78 8.25 -0.61 9.73
CA GLU A 78 9.42 -1.40 10.14
C GLU A 78 9.00 -2.71 10.80
N LEU A 79 9.74 -3.78 10.48
CA LEU A 79 9.59 -5.08 11.12
C LEU A 79 10.27 -5.08 12.49
N PRO A 80 9.76 -5.87 13.45
CA PRO A 80 10.51 -6.22 14.65
C PRO A 80 11.87 -6.86 14.31
N ALA A 81 12.90 -6.54 15.09
CA ALA A 81 14.26 -7.02 14.83
C ALA A 81 14.35 -8.56 14.74
N GLU A 82 13.52 -9.26 15.53
CA GLU A 82 13.49 -10.73 15.59
C GLU A 82 13.08 -11.37 14.26
N LEU A 83 12.39 -10.63 13.41
CA LEU A 83 11.93 -11.12 12.11
C LEU A 83 12.97 -10.93 10.99
N ASN A 84 14.00 -10.10 11.19
CA ASN A 84 15.00 -9.82 10.17
C ASN A 84 15.85 -11.04 9.81
N GLU A 85 16.02 -11.98 10.74
CA GLU A 85 16.75 -13.23 10.51
C GLU A 85 15.89 -14.31 9.84
N LEU A 86 14.57 -14.19 9.97
CA LEU A 86 13.60 -15.17 9.46
C LEU A 86 13.07 -14.82 8.07
N LEU A 87 13.06 -13.54 7.73
CA LEU A 87 12.41 -13.02 6.54
C LEU A 87 13.43 -12.39 5.59
N GLN A 88 13.26 -12.66 4.32
CA GLN A 88 13.89 -11.88 3.27
C GLN A 88 13.07 -10.59 3.09
N VAL A 89 13.73 -9.46 3.25
CA VAL A 89 13.13 -8.12 3.12
C VAL A 89 13.79 -7.41 1.96
N VAL A 90 12.99 -7.08 0.93
CA VAL A 90 13.50 -6.42 -0.28
C VAL A 90 12.76 -5.08 -0.47
N PRO A 91 13.48 -3.97 -0.74
CA PRO A 91 12.84 -2.72 -1.18
C PRO A 91 11.95 -2.99 -2.40
N TYR A 92 10.71 -2.45 -2.38
CA TYR A 92 9.75 -2.72 -3.44
C TYR A 92 9.35 -1.46 -4.20
N ALA A 93 8.79 -0.48 -3.52
CA ALA A 93 8.33 0.78 -4.11
C ALA A 93 8.47 1.93 -3.12
N SER A 94 8.45 3.16 -3.61
CA SER A 94 8.41 4.35 -2.77
C SER A 94 6.97 4.86 -2.66
N ASP A 95 6.54 5.18 -1.45
CA ASP A 95 5.25 5.77 -1.14
C ASP A 95 5.46 7.15 -0.50
N GLU A 96 4.66 8.12 -0.89
CA GLU A 96 4.71 9.49 -0.36
C GLU A 96 3.52 9.73 0.56
N LEU A 97 3.79 10.39 1.70
CA LEU A 97 2.76 10.91 2.57
C LEU A 97 2.71 12.43 2.41
N ALA A 98 1.58 12.94 1.97
CA ALA A 98 1.35 14.36 1.78
C ALA A 98 0.60 14.95 2.96
N LEU A 99 0.91 16.22 3.29
CA LEU A 99 0.06 17.03 4.15
C LEU A 99 -1.27 17.25 3.45
N VAL A 100 -2.36 17.04 4.16
CA VAL A 100 -3.72 17.33 3.68
C VAL A 100 -4.47 18.23 4.64
N LEU A 101 -5.27 19.10 4.07
CA LEU A 101 -6.11 20.06 4.79
C LEU A 101 -7.56 19.94 4.32
N PRO A 102 -8.53 20.23 5.21
CA PRO A 102 -9.91 20.42 4.77
C PRO A 102 -10.00 21.70 3.90
N VAL A 103 -10.89 21.68 2.91
CA VAL A 103 -11.03 22.77 1.93
C VAL A 103 -11.30 24.14 2.57
N LYS A 104 -11.99 24.15 3.71
CA LYS A 104 -12.36 25.35 4.44
C LYS A 104 -11.30 25.85 5.44
N HIS A 105 -10.16 25.16 5.52
CA HIS A 105 -9.10 25.57 6.46
C HIS A 105 -8.51 26.94 6.06
N PRO A 106 -8.23 27.86 6.99
CA PRO A 106 -7.66 29.19 6.66
C PRO A 106 -6.37 29.13 5.84
N LEU A 107 -5.47 28.17 6.16
CA LEU A 107 -4.22 27.97 5.43
C LEU A 107 -4.40 27.24 4.09
N ALA A 108 -5.61 26.75 3.78
CA ALA A 108 -5.91 26.10 2.50
C ALA A 108 -5.82 27.06 1.29
N ARG A 109 -5.83 28.37 1.55
CA ARG A 109 -5.64 29.41 0.51
C ARG A 109 -4.17 29.57 0.09
N LEU A 110 -3.24 29.07 0.89
CA LEU A 110 -1.82 29.11 0.61
C LEU A 110 -1.43 27.88 -0.21
N VAL A 111 -0.78 28.10 -1.35
CA VAL A 111 -0.27 27.02 -2.21
C VAL A 111 0.94 26.36 -1.54
N GLU A 112 1.69 27.13 -0.77
CA GLU A 112 2.92 26.71 -0.12
C GLU A 112 2.92 27.15 1.35
N LEU A 113 3.31 26.23 2.22
CA LEU A 113 3.43 26.42 3.66
C LEU A 113 4.90 26.34 4.08
N SER A 114 5.26 27.11 5.08
CA SER A 114 6.53 26.92 5.79
C SER A 114 6.42 25.78 6.81
N LYS A 115 7.56 25.30 7.31
CA LYS A 115 7.57 24.32 8.42
C LYS A 115 6.96 24.92 9.70
N ASP A 116 7.11 26.23 9.93
CA ASP A 116 6.52 26.90 11.09
C ASP A 116 5.00 26.96 11.04
N ASP A 117 4.40 26.98 9.86
CA ASP A 117 2.95 26.91 9.72
C ASP A 117 2.38 25.60 10.22
N LEU A 118 3.16 24.51 10.19
CA LEU A 118 2.74 23.20 10.71
C LEU A 118 2.46 23.24 12.23
N TYR A 119 3.19 24.04 12.99
CA TYR A 119 2.94 24.19 14.43
C TYR A 119 1.64 24.93 14.77
N ARG A 120 1.03 25.56 13.78
CA ARG A 120 -0.27 26.26 13.91
C ARG A 120 -1.45 25.34 13.59
N LEU A 121 -1.18 24.13 13.04
CA LEU A 121 -2.19 23.14 12.68
C LEU A 121 -2.53 22.26 13.87
N GLY A 122 -3.80 21.87 13.98
CA GLY A 122 -4.21 20.71 14.75
C GLY A 122 -4.17 19.48 13.86
N PHE A 123 -3.56 18.40 14.33
CA PHE A 123 -3.41 17.18 13.54
C PHE A 123 -4.34 16.07 14.00
N VAL A 124 -4.91 15.37 13.02
CA VAL A 124 -5.47 14.03 13.20
C VAL A 124 -4.42 13.03 12.74
N SER A 125 -4.06 12.09 13.59
CA SER A 125 -2.94 11.19 13.34
C SER A 125 -3.27 9.74 13.65
N LEU A 126 -2.39 8.83 13.24
CA LEU A 126 -2.42 7.45 13.74
C LEU A 126 -2.04 7.45 15.23
N ASP A 127 -2.50 6.41 15.96
CA ASP A 127 -2.12 6.20 17.35
C ASP A 127 -0.60 6.13 17.54
N ALA A 128 -0.11 6.53 18.71
CA ALA A 128 1.33 6.63 19.00
C ALA A 128 2.07 5.27 18.96
N GLN A 129 1.36 4.13 19.04
CA GLN A 129 1.96 2.80 18.93
C GLN A 129 2.11 2.35 17.47
N SER A 130 1.47 3.03 16.54
CA SER A 130 1.57 2.74 15.10
C SER A 130 3.01 2.85 14.61
N THR A 131 3.51 1.79 13.97
CA THR A 131 4.84 1.81 13.32
C THR A 131 4.91 2.87 12.22
N THR A 132 3.80 3.12 11.55
CA THR A 132 3.70 4.18 10.52
C THR A 132 3.77 5.57 11.16
N ARG A 133 3.11 5.81 12.29
CA ARG A 133 3.21 7.08 13.01
C ARG A 133 4.65 7.35 13.42
N LYS A 134 5.30 6.40 14.06
CA LYS A 134 6.71 6.51 14.49
C LYS A 134 7.64 6.82 13.32
N MET A 135 7.41 6.18 12.17
CA MET A 135 8.18 6.45 10.96
C MET A 135 7.94 7.89 10.43
N VAL A 136 6.68 8.35 10.39
CA VAL A 136 6.36 9.74 9.97
C VAL A 136 7.04 10.73 10.90
N ASP A 137 6.92 10.53 12.22
CA ASP A 137 7.55 11.40 13.22
C ASP A 137 9.08 11.45 13.04
N GLN A 138 9.73 10.32 12.75
CA GLN A 138 11.18 10.27 12.45
C GLN A 138 11.52 11.05 11.17
N LEU A 139 10.73 10.92 10.11
CA LEU A 139 10.96 11.63 8.84
C LEU A 139 10.78 13.15 9.02
N LEU A 140 9.75 13.57 9.74
CA LEU A 140 9.53 14.97 10.10
C LEU A 140 10.70 15.52 10.93
N GLY A 141 11.16 14.78 11.94
CA GLY A 141 12.31 15.15 12.75
C GLY A 141 13.60 15.29 11.95
N ARG A 142 13.88 14.35 11.02
CA ARG A 142 15.04 14.45 10.10
C ARG A 142 14.97 15.66 9.18
N SER A 143 13.77 16.14 8.88
CA SER A 143 13.55 17.35 8.09
C SER A 143 13.65 18.64 8.93
N GLY A 144 14.05 18.55 10.20
CA GLY A 144 14.26 19.69 11.08
C GLY A 144 13.02 20.17 11.82
N LEU A 145 11.92 19.39 11.82
CA LEU A 145 10.73 19.71 12.61
C LEU A 145 10.86 19.14 14.04
N ASP A 146 10.48 19.92 15.02
CA ASP A 146 10.28 19.47 16.39
C ASP A 146 8.90 18.81 16.50
N VAL A 147 8.88 17.48 16.41
CA VAL A 147 7.64 16.70 16.39
C VAL A 147 6.84 16.85 17.70
N GLN A 148 7.52 17.14 18.82
CA GLN A 148 6.87 17.34 20.12
C GLN A 148 6.03 18.62 20.17
N ARG A 149 6.30 19.58 19.29
CA ARG A 149 5.52 20.81 19.16
C ARG A 149 4.29 20.67 18.27
N LEU A 150 4.16 19.57 17.53
CA LEU A 150 2.97 19.31 16.70
C LEU A 150 1.77 19.00 17.60
N ARG A 151 0.69 19.73 17.38
CA ARG A 151 -0.55 19.61 18.14
C ARG A 151 -1.39 18.43 17.63
N ILE A 152 -1.39 17.31 18.31
CA ILE A 152 -2.26 16.17 17.97
C ILE A 152 -3.59 16.35 18.68
N GLU A 153 -4.63 16.64 17.90
CA GLU A 153 -6.01 16.84 18.39
C GLU A 153 -6.77 15.52 18.52
N MET A 154 -6.45 14.56 17.65
CA MET A 154 -7.14 13.27 17.62
C MET A 154 -6.21 12.16 17.14
N GLU A 155 -6.33 11.00 17.74
CA GLU A 155 -5.66 9.78 17.31
C GLU A 155 -6.68 8.74 16.82
N LEU A 156 -6.42 8.15 15.65
CA LEU A 156 -7.26 7.14 15.01
C LEU A 156 -6.37 5.99 14.54
N ASN A 157 -6.97 4.83 14.28
CA ASN A 157 -6.23 3.61 13.93
C ASN A 157 -6.26 3.26 12.44
N SER A 158 -6.82 4.13 11.59
CA SER A 158 -7.01 3.88 10.17
C SER A 158 -6.85 5.16 9.35
N PHE A 159 -6.12 5.07 8.22
CA PHE A 159 -5.98 6.20 7.29
C PHE A 159 -7.33 6.63 6.68
N GLU A 160 -8.26 5.70 6.46
CA GLU A 160 -9.62 6.05 6.01
C GLU A 160 -10.37 6.87 7.06
N ALA A 161 -10.26 6.49 8.34
CA ALA A 161 -10.88 7.26 9.43
C ALA A 161 -10.26 8.65 9.54
N ILE A 162 -8.92 8.75 9.43
CA ILE A 162 -8.20 10.03 9.45
C ILE A 162 -8.63 10.90 8.27
N LYS A 163 -8.69 10.35 7.05
CA LYS A 163 -9.14 11.04 5.86
C LYS A 163 -10.54 11.65 6.04
N ASN A 164 -11.47 10.83 6.54
CA ASN A 164 -12.83 11.28 6.81
C ASN A 164 -12.88 12.37 7.90
N ALA A 165 -12.04 12.27 8.93
CA ALA A 165 -11.92 13.29 9.98
C ALA A 165 -11.41 14.62 9.41
N VAL A 166 -10.40 14.59 8.52
CA VAL A 166 -9.91 15.79 7.82
C VAL A 166 -11.00 16.38 6.94
N GLN A 167 -11.74 15.58 6.17
CA GLN A 167 -12.86 16.07 5.37
C GLN A 167 -13.96 16.70 6.22
N ALA A 168 -14.20 16.20 7.43
CA ALA A 168 -15.13 16.77 8.40
C ALA A 168 -14.60 18.06 9.06
N GLY A 169 -13.36 18.47 8.77
CA GLY A 169 -12.78 19.71 9.31
C GLY A 169 -12.12 19.56 10.69
N LEU A 170 -11.85 18.33 11.14
CA LEU A 170 -11.30 18.06 12.48
C LEU A 170 -9.78 18.29 12.59
N GLY A 171 -9.11 18.68 11.51
CA GLY A 171 -7.69 19.01 11.51
C GLY A 171 -6.98 18.66 10.22
N ALA A 172 -5.65 18.73 10.25
CA ALA A 172 -4.75 18.34 9.17
C ALA A 172 -4.23 16.92 9.38
N ALA A 173 -3.71 16.29 8.34
CA ALA A 173 -3.05 15.00 8.48
C ALA A 173 -1.94 14.80 7.44
N PHE A 174 -0.98 13.91 7.74
CA PHE A 174 -0.11 13.32 6.73
C PHE A 174 -0.70 12.00 6.26
N LEU A 175 -1.12 11.94 4.99
CA LEU A 175 -1.78 10.79 4.40
C LEU A 175 -1.01 10.27 3.17
N PRO A 176 -1.01 8.95 2.94
CA PRO A 176 -0.47 8.39 1.71
C PRO A 176 -1.17 8.99 0.49
N VAL A 177 -0.40 9.47 -0.50
CA VAL A 177 -0.98 10.12 -1.69
C VAL A 177 -1.99 9.21 -2.39
N VAL A 178 -1.70 7.92 -2.47
CA VAL A 178 -2.62 6.92 -3.07
C VAL A 178 -3.98 6.85 -2.38
N SER A 179 -4.08 7.26 -1.11
CA SER A 179 -5.33 7.22 -0.33
C SER A 179 -6.24 8.42 -0.54
N ILE A 180 -5.73 9.49 -1.15
CA ILE A 180 -6.41 10.80 -1.27
C ILE A 180 -6.64 11.24 -2.72
N GLU A 181 -6.27 10.43 -3.71
CA GLU A 181 -6.36 10.77 -5.14
C GLU A 181 -7.77 11.21 -5.55
N ARG A 182 -8.78 10.47 -5.08
CA ARG A 182 -10.19 10.75 -5.40
C ARG A 182 -10.66 12.06 -4.78
N GLU A 183 -10.27 12.30 -3.53
CA GLU A 183 -10.64 13.48 -2.76
C GLU A 183 -9.97 14.75 -3.31
N LEU A 184 -8.71 14.64 -3.77
CA LEU A 184 -8.02 15.73 -4.47
C LEU A 184 -8.70 16.05 -5.81
N THR A 185 -9.06 15.02 -6.59
CA THR A 185 -9.76 15.20 -7.86
C THR A 185 -11.17 15.79 -7.66
N ALA A 186 -11.87 15.36 -6.61
CA ALA A 186 -13.19 15.87 -6.26
C ALA A 186 -13.15 17.25 -5.56
N GLY A 187 -11.96 17.76 -5.22
CA GLY A 187 -11.78 19.03 -4.51
C GLY A 187 -12.35 19.03 -3.08
N THR A 188 -12.44 17.86 -2.44
CA THR A 188 -12.92 17.73 -1.04
C THR A 188 -11.81 17.78 -0.02
N LEU A 189 -10.57 17.58 -0.45
CA LEU A 189 -9.33 17.77 0.32
C LEU A 189 -8.35 18.63 -0.49
N LEU A 190 -7.46 19.30 0.21
CA LEU A 190 -6.36 20.05 -0.39
C LEU A 190 -5.01 19.49 0.06
N ARG A 191 -4.05 19.53 -0.85
CA ARG A 191 -2.67 19.13 -0.63
C ARG A 191 -1.74 20.34 -0.83
N PRO A 192 -1.51 21.17 0.19
CA PRO A 192 -0.50 22.23 0.10
C PRO A 192 0.91 21.61 0.05
N THR A 193 1.82 22.29 -0.65
CA THR A 193 3.24 21.99 -0.58
C THR A 193 3.81 22.55 0.71
N VAL A 194 4.72 21.83 1.38
CA VAL A 194 5.50 22.36 2.50
C VAL A 194 6.94 22.52 2.03
N VAL A 195 7.49 23.73 2.19
CA VAL A 195 8.86 24.06 1.76
C VAL A 195 9.87 23.12 2.43
N ASP A 196 10.75 22.52 1.63
CA ASP A 196 11.82 21.62 2.08
C ASP A 196 11.34 20.47 2.94
N LEU A 197 10.10 19.99 2.71
CA LEU A 197 9.55 18.84 3.40
C LEU A 197 9.00 17.81 2.40
N GLN A 198 9.64 16.64 2.36
CA GLN A 198 9.14 15.47 1.66
C GLN A 198 9.11 14.27 2.61
N VAL A 199 7.92 13.74 2.84
CA VAL A 199 7.74 12.56 3.68
C VAL A 199 7.55 11.35 2.77
N ARG A 200 8.64 10.65 2.51
CA ARG A 200 8.65 9.43 1.66
C ARG A 200 9.08 8.23 2.49
N ARG A 201 8.40 7.11 2.26
CA ARG A 201 8.76 5.83 2.86
C ARG A 201 9.01 4.78 1.78
N GLN A 202 9.80 3.78 2.14
CA GLN A 202 10.03 2.62 1.31
C GLN A 202 8.98 1.55 1.65
N LEU A 203 8.23 1.10 0.67
CA LEU A 203 7.46 -0.14 0.75
C LEU A 203 8.42 -1.31 0.58
N LYS A 204 8.22 -2.37 1.35
CA LYS A 204 9.08 -3.54 1.40
C LYS A 204 8.27 -4.78 1.05
N LEU A 205 8.80 -5.61 0.16
CA LEU A 205 8.34 -6.97 -0.06
C LEU A 205 9.01 -7.88 0.98
N ILE A 206 8.22 -8.69 1.65
CA ILE A 206 8.71 -9.67 2.61
C ILE A 206 8.27 -11.08 2.21
N THR A 207 9.20 -12.03 2.33
CA THR A 207 9.00 -13.46 2.08
C THR A 207 9.78 -14.26 3.11
N ASN A 208 9.41 -15.53 3.31
CA ASN A 208 10.19 -16.44 4.13
C ASN A 208 10.91 -17.45 3.23
N PRO A 209 12.25 -17.37 3.05
CA PRO A 209 12.99 -18.26 2.17
C PRO A 209 13.05 -19.71 2.66
N SER A 210 12.76 -19.95 3.95
CA SER A 210 12.75 -21.30 4.55
C SER A 210 11.39 -21.99 4.44
N ARG A 211 10.39 -21.35 3.81
CA ARG A 211 9.03 -21.88 3.65
C ARG A 211 8.75 -22.22 2.19
N TYR A 212 7.79 -23.11 2.01
CA TYR A 212 7.32 -23.46 0.68
C TYR A 212 6.77 -22.23 -0.05
N CYS A 213 7.23 -22.00 -1.27
CA CYS A 213 6.70 -20.95 -2.16
C CYS A 213 5.77 -21.61 -3.17
N SER A 214 4.47 -21.30 -3.12
CA SER A 214 3.51 -21.86 -4.06
C SER A 214 3.77 -21.33 -5.49
N ARG A 215 3.40 -22.12 -6.51
CA ARG A 215 3.46 -21.70 -7.91
C ARG A 215 2.67 -20.39 -8.15
N ALA A 216 1.55 -20.22 -7.44
CA ALA A 216 0.75 -19.01 -7.48
C ALA A 216 1.53 -17.80 -6.93
N ALA A 217 2.28 -17.97 -5.83
CA ALA A 217 3.14 -16.91 -5.27
C ALA A 217 4.31 -16.58 -6.20
N GLU A 218 4.92 -17.56 -6.84
CA GLU A 218 5.96 -17.34 -7.85
C GLU A 218 5.42 -16.59 -9.06
N ALA A 219 4.26 -16.99 -9.58
CA ALA A 219 3.60 -16.31 -10.68
C ALA A 219 3.24 -14.86 -10.32
N PHE A 220 2.74 -14.63 -9.11
CA PHE A 220 2.45 -13.28 -8.63
C PHE A 220 3.72 -12.41 -8.55
N ARG A 221 4.81 -12.96 -8.03
CA ARG A 221 6.11 -12.28 -7.96
C ARG A 221 6.66 -11.93 -9.35
N ARG A 222 6.58 -12.87 -10.31
CA ARG A 222 7.13 -12.71 -11.65
C ARG A 222 6.28 -11.77 -12.52
N ASP A 223 4.96 -11.91 -12.47
CA ASP A 223 4.06 -11.32 -13.46
C ASP A 223 3.36 -10.06 -12.98
N VAL A 224 3.20 -9.86 -11.66
CA VAL A 224 2.45 -8.74 -11.09
C VAL A 224 3.34 -7.73 -10.38
N LEU A 225 4.26 -8.18 -9.51
CA LEU A 225 5.08 -7.25 -8.74
C LEU A 225 5.87 -6.27 -9.61
N PRO A 226 6.52 -6.66 -10.73
CA PRO A 226 7.29 -5.73 -11.56
C PRO A 226 6.46 -4.60 -12.16
N VAL A 227 5.18 -4.86 -12.49
CA VAL A 227 4.27 -3.87 -13.08
C VAL A 227 4.05 -2.67 -12.15
N PHE A 228 4.02 -2.91 -10.84
CA PHE A 228 3.77 -1.88 -9.83
C PHE A 228 5.05 -1.33 -9.19
N ALA A 229 6.20 -1.95 -9.43
CA ALA A 229 7.50 -1.49 -8.91
C ALA A 229 8.15 -0.42 -9.80
N SER A 230 7.75 -0.31 -11.08
CA SER A 230 8.37 0.60 -12.04
C SER A 230 8.15 2.08 -11.69
N ALA A 231 9.03 2.96 -12.21
CA ALA A 231 8.95 4.40 -12.00
C ALA A 231 7.64 5.02 -12.54
N ASP A 232 7.03 4.39 -13.54
CA ASP A 232 5.75 4.77 -14.16
C ASP A 232 4.55 4.09 -13.50
N SER A 233 4.75 3.44 -12.35
CA SER A 233 3.71 2.76 -11.59
C SER A 233 2.52 3.69 -11.32
N PRO A 234 1.28 3.18 -11.41
CA PRO A 234 0.06 3.89 -11.01
C PRO A 234 0.11 4.49 -9.60
N LEU A 235 1.01 4.00 -8.73
CA LEU A 235 1.29 4.57 -7.41
C LEU A 235 1.92 5.97 -7.46
N ARG A 236 2.54 6.36 -8.60
CA ARG A 236 3.17 7.69 -8.76
C ARG A 236 2.35 8.65 -9.59
N GLN A 237 1.47 8.17 -10.45
CA GLN A 237 0.78 9.01 -11.45
C GLN A 237 -0.65 9.37 -11.12
N GLY A 238 -1.26 8.80 -10.05
CA GLY A 238 -2.67 9.06 -9.73
C GLY A 238 -3.65 8.68 -10.86
N ARG A 239 -3.20 7.96 -11.88
CA ARG A 239 -4.03 7.53 -13.01
C ARG A 239 -4.47 6.08 -12.84
N ALA A 240 -5.77 5.83 -13.06
CA ALA A 240 -6.29 4.49 -13.25
C ALA A 240 -5.47 3.80 -14.35
N ALA A 241 -4.95 2.59 -14.07
CA ALA A 241 -4.32 1.78 -15.10
C ALA A 241 -5.34 1.55 -16.22
N THR A 242 -5.15 2.22 -17.34
CA THR A 242 -5.87 1.91 -18.57
C THR A 242 -5.31 0.58 -19.04
N VAL A 243 -6.15 -0.45 -19.03
CA VAL A 243 -5.82 -1.76 -19.62
C VAL A 243 -5.43 -1.51 -21.07
N PRO A 244 -4.28 -1.98 -21.56
CA PRO A 244 -3.97 -1.92 -22.98
C PRO A 244 -5.06 -2.67 -23.75
N GLN A 245 -5.82 -1.98 -24.56
CA GLN A 245 -6.67 -2.59 -25.57
C GLN A 245 -5.78 -3.04 -26.75
N GLU A 246 -5.15 -4.19 -26.59
CA GLU A 246 -4.66 -4.96 -27.72
C GLU A 246 -5.18 -6.37 -27.55
N ILE A 247 -6.25 -6.66 -28.24
CA ILE A 247 -6.68 -7.92 -28.87
C ILE A 247 -8.17 -7.76 -29.19
N SER A 248 -8.51 -7.14 -30.31
CA SER A 248 -9.73 -7.45 -31.04
C SER A 248 -9.85 -6.62 -32.31
N SER A 249 -9.15 -7.01 -33.37
CA SER A 249 -9.55 -6.67 -34.75
C SER A 249 -8.79 -7.51 -35.77
N GLU A 250 -8.95 -8.84 -35.68
CA GLU A 250 -8.68 -9.74 -36.80
C GLU A 250 -9.47 -11.03 -36.56
N GLN A 251 -10.73 -11.05 -36.99
CA GLN A 251 -11.53 -12.20 -37.40
C GLN A 251 -13.02 -11.87 -37.40
N ALA A 252 -13.39 -10.93 -38.27
CA ALA A 252 -14.77 -10.78 -38.69
C ALA A 252 -14.80 -10.31 -40.14
N GLY A 253 -14.46 -11.22 -41.06
CA GLY A 253 -14.53 -10.98 -42.48
C GLY A 253 -14.30 -12.26 -43.21
N GLU A 254 -15.32 -13.10 -43.34
CA GLU A 254 -15.51 -14.08 -44.40
C GLU A 254 -16.54 -15.12 -43.98
N ILE A 255 -17.80 -14.80 -44.13
CA ILE A 255 -18.88 -15.75 -44.44
C ILE A 255 -20.06 -14.90 -44.86
N ASP A 256 -20.12 -14.51 -46.15
CA ASP A 256 -21.37 -14.39 -46.89
C ASP A 256 -20.99 -14.34 -48.37
N GLN A 257 -21.18 -15.45 -49.08
CA GLN A 257 -21.50 -15.66 -50.48
C GLN A 257 -21.29 -17.12 -50.84
N ASN A 258 -22.34 -17.95 -50.61
CA ASN A 258 -22.84 -18.87 -51.61
C ASN A 258 -24.11 -19.55 -51.10
#